data_57e3f126422100082aef1fde0a8da575
#
_entry.id   57e3f126422100082aef1fde0a8da575
#
_cell.length_a   1.000
_cell.length_b   1.000
_cell.length_c   1.000
_cell.angle_alpha   90.00
_cell.angle_beta   90.00
_cell.angle_gamma   90.00
#
_symmetry.space_group_name_H-M   'P 1'
#
loop_
_entity.id
_entity.type
_entity.pdbx_description
1 polymer ?
#
loop_
_entity_poly.entity_id
_entity_poly.type
_entity_poly.pdbx_seq_one_letter_code
_entity_poly.pdbx_strand_id
1 'polypeptide(L)'
;NGSDGNENQGSKDVITTKVAEYPVGSVVWTKDTTLSQSVEIPVGASLYIEPGVTVTCKSEVQVPVEIVVLGNLYCLGTAEKPVVFTSDTKKPADWGGIICGYNSEEVVLNHVDVAYAGATPTESSASFQNKLFKTTIDGGVPAFHFCNVNGKFVMANSFFHDNYNDQTYFTGGNGVIINNIFADSGNAADGGEAINVKAGCKLDVANNIIYNACTNAFKLSNAGNSEVIPLSEMTVYNNTIVNCGWRRSKNKKGGSVWVEKAAKPVFVNNLIYDSRFGLKQPKKDGADMEHSRLTPNYYFASTETGVAQMAKDAELGIWFDTDIKSSVAGQLNPLFKSFKQSEKM
;
A
#
# COMPACT_ATOMS: atom_id res chain seq x y z
N ASN A 1 -40.43 60.40 1.28
CA ASN A 1 -40.80 59.01 1.23
C ASN A 1 -39.59 58.25 0.78
N GLY A 2 -38.73 57.96 1.73
CA GLY A 2 -37.53 57.17 1.57
C GLY A 2 -37.82 55.69 1.67
N SER A 3 -37.24 54.94 0.79
CA SER A 3 -37.08 53.48 0.95
C SER A 3 -35.60 53.20 1.07
N ASP A 4 -35.17 52.99 2.28
CA ASP A 4 -33.84 52.50 2.58
C ASP A 4 -33.76 51.02 2.20
N GLY A 5 -33.05 50.78 1.11
CA GLY A 5 -32.60 49.44 0.73
C GLY A 5 -31.43 49.02 1.60
N ASN A 6 -31.69 48.13 2.55
CA ASN A 6 -30.65 47.50 3.35
C ASN A 6 -30.00 46.40 2.52
N GLU A 7 -28.92 46.71 1.81
CA GLU A 7 -28.06 45.71 1.21
C GLU A 7 -27.30 44.97 2.29
N ASN A 8 -27.80 43.80 2.57
CA ASN A 8 -27.11 42.84 3.42
C ASN A 8 -25.86 42.34 2.68
N GLN A 9 -24.75 43.07 2.82
CA GLN A 9 -23.45 42.58 2.42
C GLN A 9 -23.10 41.39 3.31
N GLY A 10 -23.42 40.20 2.82
CA GLY A 10 -22.91 38.98 3.40
C GLY A 10 -21.40 39.05 3.48
N SER A 11 -20.89 39.15 4.66
CA SER A 11 -19.50 38.92 4.98
C SER A 11 -19.09 37.58 4.35
N LYS A 12 -18.36 37.63 3.26
CA LYS A 12 -17.59 36.48 2.82
C LYS A 12 -16.55 36.29 3.90
N ASP A 13 -16.80 35.35 4.79
CA ASP A 13 -15.77 34.82 5.65
C ASP A 13 -14.67 34.31 4.75
N VAL A 14 -13.66 35.12 4.57
CA VAL A 14 -12.39 34.66 4.00
C VAL A 14 -11.89 33.65 5.01
N ILE A 15 -12.09 32.38 4.69
CA ILE A 15 -11.39 31.31 5.36
C ILE A 15 -9.91 31.53 5.03
N THR A 16 -9.26 32.39 5.80
CA THR A 16 -7.81 32.42 5.86
C THR A 16 -7.42 31.05 6.36
N THR A 17 -6.93 30.21 5.46
CA THR A 17 -6.21 29.02 5.82
C THR A 17 -5.09 29.52 6.75
N LYS A 18 -5.25 29.39 8.06
CA LYS A 18 -4.15 29.53 8.99
C LYS A 18 -3.09 28.58 8.45
N VAL A 19 -1.96 29.12 8.04
CA VAL A 19 -0.77 28.29 7.81
C VAL A 19 -0.64 27.47 9.07
N ALA A 20 -0.76 26.15 8.96
CA ALA A 20 -0.70 25.27 10.12
C ALA A 20 0.62 25.58 10.83
N GLU A 21 0.55 26.05 12.06
CA GLU A 21 1.74 26.21 12.87
C GLU A 21 2.23 24.81 13.22
N TYR A 22 3.35 24.43 12.62
CA TYR A 22 3.98 23.16 12.93
C TYR A 22 4.57 23.19 14.34
N PRO A 23 4.55 22.08 15.08
CA PRO A 23 5.17 22.01 16.40
C PRO A 23 6.62 22.47 16.35
N VAL A 24 7.06 23.14 17.42
CA VAL A 24 8.45 23.62 17.57
C VAL A 24 9.42 22.43 17.38
N GLY A 25 10.47 22.64 16.58
CA GLY A 25 11.46 21.61 16.27
C GLY A 25 11.11 20.71 15.09
N SER A 26 9.95 20.91 14.45
CA SER A 26 9.60 20.21 13.23
C SER A 26 10.48 20.65 12.07
N VAL A 27 10.84 19.67 11.21
CA VAL A 27 11.41 19.95 9.87
C VAL A 27 10.25 20.03 8.88
N VAL A 28 10.26 21.07 8.04
CA VAL A 28 9.20 21.29 7.05
C VAL A 28 9.83 21.44 5.67
N TRP A 29 9.39 20.61 4.73
CA TRP A 29 9.75 20.77 3.34
C TRP A 29 8.63 21.48 2.59
N THR A 30 8.97 22.66 2.08
CA THR A 30 8.03 23.56 1.37
C THR A 30 8.34 23.67 -0.12
N LYS A 31 9.48 23.11 -0.57
CA LYS A 31 9.98 23.21 -1.94
C LYS A 31 10.40 21.85 -2.45
N ASP A 32 10.39 21.71 -3.78
CA ASP A 32 10.93 20.54 -4.43
C ASP A 32 12.36 20.29 -3.97
N THR A 33 12.67 19.03 -3.74
CA THR A 33 13.93 18.59 -3.14
C THR A 33 14.50 17.45 -3.97
N THR A 34 15.79 17.52 -4.26
CA THR A 34 16.52 16.42 -4.90
C THR A 34 17.46 15.81 -3.87
N LEU A 35 17.36 14.49 -3.69
CA LEU A 35 18.16 13.75 -2.73
C LEU A 35 19.19 12.88 -3.43
N SER A 36 20.45 13.05 -3.07
CA SER A 36 21.56 12.16 -3.45
C SER A 36 22.06 11.30 -2.28
N GLN A 37 21.52 11.52 -1.11
CA GLN A 37 21.79 10.80 0.13
C GLN A 37 20.50 10.51 0.85
N SER A 38 20.48 9.47 1.66
CA SER A 38 19.37 9.14 2.52
C SER A 38 19.07 10.24 3.53
N VAL A 39 17.80 10.38 3.86
CA VAL A 39 17.29 11.24 4.94
C VAL A 39 16.88 10.36 6.10
N GLU A 40 17.37 10.68 7.29
CA GLU A 40 16.96 10.02 8.52
C GLU A 40 16.24 11.02 9.41
N ILE A 41 15.01 10.67 9.80
CA ILE A 41 14.22 11.44 10.76
C ILE A 41 14.40 10.79 12.12
N PRO A 42 15.10 11.46 13.07
CA PRO A 42 15.41 10.86 14.37
C PRO A 42 14.16 10.54 15.19
N VAL A 43 14.31 9.64 16.15
CA VAL A 43 13.28 9.35 17.16
C VAL A 43 12.85 10.65 17.84
N GLY A 44 11.54 10.86 17.96
CA GLY A 44 10.95 12.05 18.56
C GLY A 44 10.91 13.28 17.64
N ALA A 45 11.56 13.23 16.47
CA ALA A 45 11.49 14.29 15.47
C ALA A 45 10.35 14.05 14.47
N SER A 46 9.95 15.12 13.78
CA SER A 46 8.89 15.07 12.79
C SER A 46 9.30 15.78 11.50
N LEU A 47 9.00 15.18 10.35
CA LEU A 47 9.09 15.80 9.04
C LEU A 47 7.68 16.03 8.49
N TYR A 48 7.39 17.26 8.12
CA TYR A 48 6.20 17.66 7.40
C TYR A 48 6.57 17.99 5.96
N ILE A 49 5.85 17.43 5.00
CA ILE A 49 6.01 17.73 3.58
C ILE A 49 4.72 18.36 3.08
N GLU A 50 4.81 19.60 2.60
CA GLU A 50 3.66 20.39 2.18
C GLU A 50 3.11 19.97 0.81
N PRO A 51 1.84 20.32 0.52
CA PRO A 51 1.23 20.03 -0.76
C PRO A 51 2.07 20.52 -1.95
N GLY A 52 2.18 19.68 -2.97
CA GLY A 52 2.85 20.00 -4.23
C GLY A 52 4.36 19.82 -4.23
N VAL A 53 4.95 19.43 -3.10
CA VAL A 53 6.40 19.15 -3.03
C VAL A 53 6.73 17.85 -3.76
N THR A 54 7.70 17.92 -4.67
CA THR A 54 8.28 16.76 -5.33
C THR A 54 9.66 16.45 -4.73
N VAL A 55 9.81 15.21 -4.27
CA VAL A 55 11.08 14.67 -3.77
C VAL A 55 11.63 13.75 -4.84
N THR A 56 12.71 14.16 -5.47
CA THR A 56 13.38 13.38 -6.52
C THR A 56 14.62 12.71 -5.94
N CYS A 57 14.65 11.39 -5.97
CA CYS A 57 15.80 10.61 -5.52
C CYS A 57 16.75 10.32 -6.68
N LYS A 58 18.03 10.57 -6.50
CA LYS A 58 19.05 10.22 -7.49
C LYS A 58 19.27 8.72 -7.55
N SER A 59 19.30 8.17 -8.75
CA SER A 59 19.49 6.74 -8.99
C SER A 59 20.95 6.32 -9.08
N GLU A 60 21.79 7.15 -9.66
CA GLU A 60 23.22 6.88 -9.84
C GLU A 60 24.02 7.34 -8.62
N VAL A 61 23.87 6.61 -7.51
CA VAL A 61 24.54 6.87 -6.24
C VAL A 61 25.08 5.56 -5.67
N GLN A 62 26.13 5.65 -4.87
CA GLN A 62 26.78 4.47 -4.29
C GLN A 62 25.91 3.72 -3.30
N VAL A 63 25.14 4.47 -2.50
CA VAL A 63 24.19 3.94 -1.52
C VAL A 63 22.79 4.40 -1.93
N PRO A 64 21.84 3.50 -2.18
CA PRO A 64 20.50 3.89 -2.57
C PRO A 64 19.89 4.89 -1.59
N VAL A 65 19.24 5.92 -2.12
CA VAL A 65 18.56 6.91 -1.30
C VAL A 65 17.39 6.24 -0.59
N GLU A 66 17.30 6.42 0.72
CA GLU A 66 16.20 5.97 1.53
C GLU A 66 15.66 7.14 2.36
N ILE A 67 14.38 7.10 2.68
CA ILE A 67 13.78 7.97 3.70
C ILE A 67 13.49 7.10 4.90
N VAL A 68 14.38 7.19 5.89
CA VAL A 68 14.31 6.38 7.11
C VAL A 68 13.63 7.19 8.20
N VAL A 69 12.45 6.73 8.60
CA VAL A 69 11.59 7.44 9.56
C VAL A 69 11.70 6.73 10.90
N LEU A 70 12.61 7.20 11.74
CA LEU A 70 12.68 6.73 13.13
C LEU A 70 11.72 7.50 14.05
N GLY A 71 11.34 8.70 13.65
CA GLY A 71 10.32 9.55 14.26
C GLY A 71 9.01 9.53 13.49
N ASN A 72 8.50 10.71 13.15
CA ASN A 72 7.21 10.90 12.52
C ASN A 72 7.32 11.49 11.11
N LEU A 73 6.39 11.15 10.24
CA LEU A 73 6.31 11.68 8.88
C LEU A 73 4.88 12.08 8.55
N TYR A 74 4.73 13.30 8.04
CA TYR A 74 3.45 13.83 7.60
C TYR A 74 3.58 14.36 6.17
N CYS A 75 3.06 13.61 5.20
CA CYS A 75 2.97 14.00 3.80
C CYS A 75 1.55 14.48 3.53
N LEU A 76 1.37 15.80 3.43
CA LEU A 76 0.08 16.46 3.45
C LEU A 76 -0.28 17.01 2.07
N GLY A 77 -0.38 16.14 1.07
CA GLY A 77 -0.81 16.53 -0.27
C GLY A 77 -2.31 16.83 -0.37
N THR A 78 -2.69 17.38 -1.51
CA THR A 78 -4.08 17.53 -1.94
C THR A 78 -4.26 16.88 -3.31
N ALA A 79 -5.50 16.72 -3.77
CA ALA A 79 -5.78 16.15 -5.09
C ALA A 79 -5.11 16.95 -6.20
N GLU A 80 -5.12 18.29 -6.10
CA GLU A 80 -4.52 19.20 -7.07
C GLU A 80 -3.02 19.34 -6.90
N LYS A 81 -2.51 19.13 -5.69
CA LYS A 81 -1.11 19.28 -5.32
C LYS A 81 -0.62 18.09 -4.50
N PRO A 82 -0.47 16.91 -5.10
CA PRO A 82 0.06 15.75 -4.38
C PRO A 82 1.51 15.98 -3.94
N VAL A 83 1.89 15.30 -2.89
CA VAL A 83 3.31 15.10 -2.55
C VAL A 83 3.83 13.96 -3.40
N VAL A 84 4.95 14.16 -4.08
CA VAL A 84 5.49 13.18 -5.02
C VAL A 84 6.87 12.70 -4.57
N PHE A 85 7.03 11.39 -4.43
CA PHE A 85 8.33 10.73 -4.30
C PHE A 85 8.61 10.01 -5.62
N THR A 86 9.66 10.42 -6.29
CA THR A 86 10.04 9.92 -7.61
C THR A 86 11.56 9.76 -7.72
N SER A 87 12.04 9.40 -8.88
CA SER A 87 13.46 9.35 -9.19
C SER A 87 13.80 10.15 -10.46
N ASP A 88 15.08 10.39 -10.67
CA ASP A 88 15.58 11.12 -11.83
C ASP A 88 15.41 10.34 -13.13
N THR A 89 15.58 9.01 -13.12
CA THR A 89 15.47 8.17 -14.32
C THR A 89 14.15 7.43 -14.46
N LYS A 90 13.29 7.49 -13.45
CA LYS A 90 11.95 6.89 -13.44
C LYS A 90 11.95 5.41 -13.81
N LYS A 91 12.81 4.65 -13.15
CA LYS A 91 12.90 3.20 -13.28
C LYS A 91 12.71 2.52 -11.92
N PRO A 92 11.96 1.41 -11.85
CA PRO A 92 11.87 0.63 -10.62
C PRO A 92 13.26 0.32 -10.04
N ALA A 93 13.38 0.37 -8.72
CA ALA A 93 14.63 0.20 -7.97
C ALA A 93 15.65 1.36 -8.09
N ASP A 94 15.25 2.53 -8.53
CA ASP A 94 16.11 3.70 -8.56
C ASP A 94 16.46 4.22 -7.16
N TRP A 95 15.61 3.99 -6.18
CA TRP A 95 15.82 4.38 -4.78
C TRP A 95 15.20 3.35 -3.85
N GLY A 96 15.49 3.43 -2.55
CA GLY A 96 15.07 2.42 -1.59
C GLY A 96 13.59 2.46 -1.28
N GLY A 97 13.14 3.46 -0.58
CA GLY A 97 11.76 3.58 -0.11
C GLY A 97 11.64 4.42 1.14
N ILE A 98 10.43 4.44 1.69
CA ILE A 98 10.09 5.08 2.96
C ILE A 98 10.02 3.97 4.01
N ILE A 99 11.00 3.94 4.91
CA ILE A 99 11.21 2.84 5.85
C ILE A 99 11.07 3.37 7.27
N CYS A 100 9.98 2.99 7.93
CA CYS A 100 9.67 3.45 9.28
C CYS A 100 10.27 2.52 10.33
N GLY A 101 10.82 3.10 11.39
CA GLY A 101 11.45 2.39 12.49
C GLY A 101 10.47 1.94 13.57
N TYR A 102 10.99 1.19 14.54
CA TYR A 102 10.20 0.62 15.64
C TYR A 102 9.63 1.65 16.61
N ASN A 103 10.14 2.88 16.58
CA ASN A 103 9.70 4.00 17.42
C ASN A 103 8.94 5.10 16.65
N SER A 104 8.59 4.85 15.39
CA SER A 104 7.72 5.75 14.64
C SER A 104 6.33 5.76 15.27
N GLU A 105 5.90 6.91 15.78
CA GLU A 105 4.62 7.01 16.47
C GLU A 105 3.48 7.28 15.50
N GLU A 106 3.69 8.20 14.55
CA GLU A 106 2.69 8.61 13.59
C GLU A 106 3.26 8.79 12.18
N VAL A 107 2.57 8.24 11.19
CA VAL A 107 2.85 8.48 9.77
C VAL A 107 1.54 8.77 9.04
N VAL A 108 1.49 9.87 8.32
CA VAL A 108 0.36 10.25 7.48
C VAL A 108 0.82 10.41 6.04
N LEU A 109 0.24 9.62 5.15
CA LEU A 109 0.39 9.76 3.71
C LEU A 109 -0.99 10.08 3.15
N ASN A 110 -1.20 11.34 2.75
CA ASN A 110 -2.45 11.79 2.17
C ASN A 110 -2.18 12.50 0.84
N HIS A 111 -2.78 12.01 -0.24
CA HIS A 111 -2.50 12.45 -1.60
C HIS A 111 -0.99 12.43 -1.91
N VAL A 112 -0.40 11.25 -1.80
CA VAL A 112 1.03 11.02 -2.06
C VAL A 112 1.20 10.08 -3.24
N ASP A 113 2.10 10.42 -4.14
CA ASP A 113 2.53 9.55 -5.24
C ASP A 113 3.91 8.98 -4.89
N VAL A 114 4.04 7.65 -4.89
CA VAL A 114 5.30 6.95 -4.56
C VAL A 114 5.64 5.99 -5.68
N ALA A 115 6.73 6.26 -6.39
CA ALA A 115 7.15 5.44 -7.51
C ALA A 115 8.66 5.21 -7.55
N TYR A 116 9.05 4.14 -8.24
CA TYR A 116 10.43 3.78 -8.59
C TYR A 116 11.32 3.37 -7.42
N ALA A 117 10.69 3.03 -6.29
CA ALA A 117 11.38 2.49 -5.11
C ALA A 117 11.70 0.99 -5.26
N GLY A 118 12.36 0.43 -4.27
CA GLY A 118 12.62 -1.00 -4.16
C GLY A 118 14.08 -1.40 -4.37
N ALA A 119 15.02 -0.43 -4.32
CA ALA A 119 16.44 -0.72 -4.42
C ALA A 119 16.93 -1.61 -3.27
N THR A 120 17.91 -2.44 -3.57
CA THR A 120 18.59 -3.27 -2.57
C THR A 120 19.50 -2.42 -1.69
N PRO A 121 19.37 -2.48 -0.36
CA PRO A 121 20.26 -1.77 0.55
C PRO A 121 21.69 -2.27 0.44
N THR A 122 22.62 -1.43 0.86
CA THR A 122 24.02 -1.81 1.11
C THR A 122 24.29 -1.85 2.62
N GLU A 123 25.45 -2.33 3.02
CA GLU A 123 25.86 -2.32 4.43
C GLU A 123 25.93 -0.89 5.00
N SER A 124 26.11 0.12 4.13
CA SER A 124 26.12 1.55 4.50
C SER A 124 24.73 2.19 4.51
N SER A 125 23.70 1.49 4.10
CA SER A 125 22.33 2.02 4.10
C SER A 125 21.85 2.27 5.52
N ALA A 126 21.17 3.40 5.74
CA ALA A 126 20.65 3.77 7.06
C ALA A 126 19.65 2.73 7.61
N SER A 127 18.81 2.17 6.75
CA SER A 127 17.88 1.09 7.12
C SER A 127 18.60 -0.16 7.60
N PHE A 128 19.69 -0.54 6.93
CA PHE A 128 20.50 -1.69 7.32
C PHE A 128 21.23 -1.43 8.64
N GLN A 129 21.83 -0.26 8.81
CA GLN A 129 22.51 0.15 10.04
C GLN A 129 21.57 0.21 11.23
N ASN A 130 20.32 0.65 11.05
CA ASN A 130 19.29 0.66 12.07
C ASN A 130 18.59 -0.70 12.26
N LYS A 131 19.01 -1.74 11.53
CA LYS A 131 18.44 -3.10 11.59
C LYS A 131 16.94 -3.12 11.40
N LEU A 132 16.44 -2.32 10.49
CA LEU A 132 15.03 -2.26 10.20
C LEU A 132 14.57 -3.51 9.45
N PHE A 133 13.32 -3.86 9.63
CA PHE A 133 12.75 -5.05 9.01
C PHE A 133 12.79 -4.96 7.48
N LYS A 134 13.02 -6.10 6.81
CA LYS A 134 13.13 -6.19 5.34
C LYS A 134 14.27 -5.39 4.70
N THR A 135 15.27 -5.09 5.45
CA THR A 135 16.47 -4.40 4.95
C THR A 135 17.66 -5.35 4.94
N THR A 136 17.73 -6.15 3.91
CA THR A 136 18.82 -7.10 3.66
C THR A 136 19.62 -6.68 2.42
N ILE A 137 20.90 -7.02 2.40
CA ILE A 137 21.81 -6.68 1.29
C ILE A 137 21.64 -7.57 0.04
N ASP A 138 20.66 -8.45 0.04
CA ASP A 138 20.38 -9.41 -1.04
C ASP A 138 18.96 -9.31 -1.61
N GLY A 139 18.20 -8.33 -1.19
CA GLY A 139 16.82 -8.11 -1.66
C GLY A 139 16.37 -6.67 -1.58
N GLY A 140 15.49 -6.28 -2.48
CA GLY A 140 14.89 -4.94 -2.49
C GLY A 140 13.96 -4.71 -1.29
N VAL A 141 13.89 -3.47 -0.84
CA VAL A 141 12.96 -3.08 0.24
C VAL A 141 11.57 -2.78 -0.31
N PRO A 142 10.51 -2.88 0.51
CA PRO A 142 9.20 -2.34 0.17
C PRO A 142 9.26 -0.82 -0.05
N ALA A 143 8.39 -0.29 -0.91
CA ALA A 143 8.31 1.16 -1.13
C ALA A 143 7.89 1.90 0.14
N PHE A 144 7.03 1.30 0.95
CA PHE A 144 6.65 1.78 2.28
C PHE A 144 6.63 0.62 3.28
N HIS A 145 7.28 0.80 4.41
CA HIS A 145 7.29 -0.17 5.50
C HIS A 145 6.98 0.49 6.83
N PHE A 146 6.06 -0.10 7.61
CA PHE A 146 5.71 0.34 8.96
C PHE A 146 5.75 -0.85 9.92
N CYS A 147 6.42 -0.69 11.08
CA CYS A 147 6.69 -1.82 11.97
C CYS A 147 6.43 -1.57 13.48
N ASN A 148 6.02 -0.38 13.87
CA ASN A 148 5.75 -0.11 15.27
C ASN A 148 4.37 -0.64 15.69
N VAL A 149 4.32 -1.69 16.50
CA VAL A 149 3.07 -2.32 16.99
C VAL A 149 2.16 -1.29 17.69
N ASN A 150 2.72 -0.32 18.37
CA ASN A 150 1.99 0.73 19.08
C ASN A 150 1.83 2.02 18.27
N GLY A 151 2.38 2.08 17.07
CA GLY A 151 2.29 3.24 16.21
C GLY A 151 0.96 3.33 15.47
N LYS A 152 0.75 4.47 14.84
CA LYS A 152 -0.44 4.78 14.04
C LYS A 152 -0.04 5.27 12.67
N PHE A 153 -0.82 4.90 11.66
CA PHE A 153 -0.62 5.46 10.32
C PHE A 153 -1.94 5.63 9.57
N VAL A 154 -1.95 6.58 8.67
CA VAL A 154 -2.99 6.77 7.67
C VAL A 154 -2.34 6.80 6.30
N MET A 155 -2.83 5.96 5.41
CA MET A 155 -2.49 5.99 3.99
C MET A 155 -3.79 6.19 3.22
N ALA A 156 -3.98 7.39 2.68
CA ALA A 156 -5.23 7.78 2.04
C ALA A 156 -5.00 8.53 0.73
N ASN A 157 -5.87 8.31 -0.25
CA ASN A 157 -5.91 9.04 -1.51
C ASN A 157 -4.55 9.05 -2.24
N SER A 158 -3.77 8.01 -2.10
CA SER A 158 -2.38 7.94 -2.55
C SER A 158 -2.22 6.96 -3.71
N PHE A 159 -1.14 7.15 -4.47
CA PHE A 159 -0.83 6.36 -5.64
C PHE A 159 0.58 5.76 -5.52
N PHE A 160 0.65 4.43 -5.42
CA PHE A 160 1.90 3.67 -5.39
C PHE A 160 2.02 2.93 -6.71
N HIS A 161 3.10 3.16 -7.45
CA HIS A 161 3.24 2.55 -8.76
C HIS A 161 4.69 2.35 -9.20
N ASP A 162 4.90 1.41 -10.09
CA ASP A 162 6.22 1.14 -10.68
C ASP A 162 7.34 0.95 -9.64
N ASN A 163 7.03 0.34 -8.51
CA ASN A 163 8.00 -0.04 -7.50
C ASN A 163 8.50 -1.47 -7.74
N TYR A 164 9.78 -1.70 -7.49
CA TYR A 164 10.45 -2.94 -7.87
C TYR A 164 10.04 -4.16 -7.03
N ASN A 165 9.62 -3.95 -5.79
CA ASN A 165 9.23 -4.99 -4.86
C ASN A 165 7.81 -4.73 -4.34
N ASP A 166 7.50 -5.13 -3.11
CA ASP A 166 6.21 -4.85 -2.50
C ASP A 166 5.95 -3.34 -2.45
N GLN A 167 4.71 -2.94 -2.71
CA GLN A 167 4.33 -1.53 -2.56
C GLN A 167 4.35 -1.13 -1.09
N THR A 168 3.75 -1.96 -0.24
CA THR A 168 3.65 -1.71 1.19
C THR A 168 3.85 -3.00 1.98
N TYR A 169 4.42 -2.86 3.19
CA TYR A 169 4.69 -3.98 4.08
C TYR A 169 4.49 -3.56 5.54
N PHE A 170 3.63 -4.26 6.26
CA PHE A 170 3.26 -3.92 7.62
C PHE A 170 3.60 -5.07 8.56
N THR A 171 4.44 -4.78 9.55
CA THR A 171 4.81 -5.73 10.62
C THR A 171 4.39 -5.26 12.00
N GLY A 172 3.55 -4.26 12.06
CA GLY A 172 2.95 -3.68 13.24
C GLY A 172 2.22 -2.38 12.93
N GLY A 173 1.39 -1.95 13.84
CA GLY A 173 0.72 -0.66 13.81
C GLY A 173 -0.78 -0.70 13.64
N ASN A 174 -1.40 0.40 14.08
CA ASN A 174 -2.82 0.66 13.92
C ASN A 174 -3.01 1.60 12.74
N GLY A 175 -3.65 1.17 11.69
CA GLY A 175 -3.68 1.92 10.46
C GLY A 175 -4.97 1.84 9.66
N VAL A 176 -5.13 2.87 8.84
CA VAL A 176 -6.18 2.98 7.84
C VAL A 176 -5.53 3.10 6.47
N ILE A 177 -5.96 2.26 5.54
CA ILE A 177 -5.51 2.27 4.15
C ILE A 177 -6.76 2.42 3.29
N ILE A 178 -7.01 3.63 2.79
CA ILE A 178 -8.28 3.98 2.18
C ILE A 178 -8.13 4.83 0.91
N ASN A 179 -8.90 4.53 -0.12
CA ASN A 179 -8.97 5.29 -1.37
C ASN A 179 -7.62 5.42 -2.10
N ASN A 180 -6.78 4.40 -2.03
CA ASN A 180 -5.50 4.40 -2.73
C ASN A 180 -5.58 3.64 -4.05
N ILE A 181 -4.64 3.93 -4.93
CA ILE A 181 -4.35 3.15 -6.13
C ILE A 181 -2.95 2.53 -5.97
N PHE A 182 -2.88 1.21 -6.15
CA PHE A 182 -1.63 0.46 -6.20
C PHE A 182 -1.52 -0.18 -7.57
N ALA A 183 -0.49 0.16 -8.33
CA ALA A 183 -0.37 -0.34 -9.70
C ALA A 183 1.05 -0.79 -10.03
N ASP A 184 1.15 -1.78 -10.93
CA ASP A 184 2.40 -2.19 -11.59
C ASP A 184 3.56 -2.48 -10.61
N SER A 185 3.30 -3.21 -9.54
CA SER A 185 4.30 -3.56 -8.55
C SER A 185 5.13 -4.78 -8.92
N GLY A 186 6.37 -4.81 -8.44
CA GLY A 186 7.16 -6.00 -8.29
C GLY A 186 7.93 -6.45 -9.51
N ASN A 187 8.61 -7.55 -9.28
CA ASN A 187 9.40 -8.26 -10.27
C ASN A 187 9.06 -9.77 -10.24
N ALA A 188 9.31 -10.45 -11.33
CA ALA A 188 8.88 -11.85 -11.48
C ALA A 188 9.53 -12.82 -10.49
N ALA A 189 10.75 -12.53 -10.05
CA ALA A 189 11.54 -13.42 -9.19
C ALA A 189 11.17 -13.30 -7.71
N ASP A 190 11.10 -12.06 -7.18
CA ASP A 190 11.06 -11.83 -5.73
C ASP A 190 9.69 -11.48 -5.18
N GLY A 191 8.83 -10.92 -5.97
CA GLY A 191 7.48 -10.61 -5.53
C GLY A 191 7.00 -9.24 -5.96
N GLY A 192 6.11 -8.67 -5.18
CA GLY A 192 5.47 -7.40 -5.49
C GLY A 192 4.01 -7.42 -5.09
N GLU A 193 3.75 -7.76 -3.82
CA GLU A 193 2.46 -7.56 -3.21
C GLU A 193 2.13 -6.06 -3.17
N ALA A 194 0.85 -5.72 -3.34
CA ALA A 194 0.43 -4.36 -3.10
C ALA A 194 0.39 -4.08 -1.59
N ILE A 195 -0.26 -4.92 -0.82
CA ILE A 195 -0.40 -4.79 0.63
C ILE A 195 -0.03 -6.12 1.29
N ASN A 196 1.10 -6.12 1.98
CA ASN A 196 1.65 -7.26 2.69
C ASN A 196 1.55 -7.03 4.20
N VAL A 197 0.73 -7.82 4.88
CA VAL A 197 0.44 -7.68 6.31
C VAL A 197 0.96 -8.87 7.08
N LYS A 198 1.67 -8.61 8.16
CA LYS A 198 2.17 -9.60 9.12
C LYS A 198 1.52 -9.39 10.49
N ALA A 199 1.97 -10.12 11.50
CA ALA A 199 1.49 -9.95 12.86
C ALA A 199 1.67 -8.50 13.38
N GLY A 200 0.98 -8.16 14.44
CA GLY A 200 1.12 -6.87 15.12
C GLY A 200 0.29 -5.74 14.54
N CYS A 201 -0.57 -6.00 13.56
CA CYS A 201 -1.32 -4.98 12.86
C CYS A 201 -2.80 -4.96 13.26
N LYS A 202 -3.37 -3.75 13.35
CA LYS A 202 -4.82 -3.51 13.38
C LYS A 202 -5.17 -2.58 12.25
N LEU A 203 -5.80 -3.10 11.19
CA LEU A 203 -5.98 -2.40 9.93
C LEU A 203 -7.42 -2.37 9.48
N ASP A 204 -7.85 -1.20 9.01
CA ASP A 204 -9.01 -1.01 8.16
C ASP A 204 -8.55 -0.66 6.75
N VAL A 205 -8.91 -1.50 5.76
CA VAL A 205 -8.44 -1.40 4.39
C VAL A 205 -9.62 -1.39 3.44
N ALA A 206 -9.93 -0.24 2.87
CA ALA A 206 -11.16 -0.08 2.09
C ALA A 206 -11.01 0.83 0.88
N ASN A 207 -11.84 0.59 -0.13
CA ASN A 207 -11.98 1.42 -1.31
C ASN A 207 -10.65 1.65 -2.06
N ASN A 208 -9.76 0.67 -2.03
CA ASN A 208 -8.53 0.72 -2.80
C ASN A 208 -8.73 0.06 -4.17
N ILE A 209 -8.01 0.55 -5.16
CA ILE A 209 -7.87 -0.09 -6.47
C ILE A 209 -6.47 -0.68 -6.53
N ILE A 210 -6.37 -1.98 -6.81
CA ILE A 210 -5.10 -2.66 -6.95
C ILE A 210 -5.05 -3.27 -8.34
N TYR A 211 -4.13 -2.78 -9.14
CA TYR A 211 -3.99 -3.16 -10.54
C TYR A 211 -2.61 -3.74 -10.82
N ASN A 212 -2.59 -4.90 -11.48
CA ASN A 212 -1.37 -5.48 -12.03
C ASN A 212 -0.24 -5.66 -11.01
N ALA A 213 -0.57 -6.04 -9.77
CA ALA A 213 0.44 -6.49 -8.83
C ALA A 213 1.12 -7.76 -9.36
N CYS A 214 2.44 -7.83 -9.27
CA CYS A 214 3.20 -8.95 -9.79
C CYS A 214 2.79 -10.28 -9.15
N THR A 215 2.52 -10.25 -7.85
CA THR A 215 2.04 -11.39 -7.08
C THR A 215 0.70 -11.05 -6.44
N ASN A 216 0.54 -11.11 -5.13
CA ASN A 216 -0.76 -10.86 -4.53
C ASN A 216 -1.11 -9.38 -4.47
N ALA A 217 -2.38 -9.04 -4.63
CA ALA A 217 -2.89 -7.76 -4.19
C ALA A 217 -2.77 -7.65 -2.67
N PHE A 218 -3.20 -8.69 -1.97
CA PHE A 218 -3.11 -8.79 -0.51
C PHE A 218 -2.39 -10.07 -0.09
N LYS A 219 -1.41 -9.93 0.78
CA LYS A 219 -0.89 -11.04 1.57
C LYS A 219 -1.22 -10.78 3.03
N LEU A 220 -2.04 -11.65 3.62
CA LEU A 220 -2.57 -11.50 4.97
C LEU A 220 -2.04 -12.64 5.83
N SER A 221 -1.23 -12.31 6.83
CA SER A 221 -0.46 -13.28 7.58
C SER A 221 -0.33 -12.87 9.06
N ASN A 222 -0.09 -13.85 9.91
CA ASN A 222 0.36 -13.64 11.28
C ASN A 222 1.81 -14.07 11.48
N ALA A 223 2.58 -14.15 10.41
CA ALA A 223 4.01 -14.40 10.55
C ALA A 223 4.67 -13.37 11.46
N GLY A 224 5.57 -13.82 12.32
CA GLY A 224 6.28 -12.97 13.27
C GLY A 224 5.54 -12.66 14.56
N ASN A 225 4.38 -13.27 14.83
CA ASN A 225 3.72 -13.16 16.13
C ASN A 225 4.60 -13.73 17.25
N SER A 226 4.49 -13.11 18.42
CA SER A 226 5.22 -13.51 19.63
C SER A 226 4.43 -13.05 20.86
N GLU A 227 5.01 -13.23 22.05
CA GLU A 227 4.40 -12.71 23.28
C GLU A 227 4.23 -11.18 23.28
N VAL A 228 5.07 -10.46 22.51
CA VAL A 228 5.03 -8.99 22.44
C VAL A 228 4.49 -8.47 21.11
N ILE A 229 4.32 -9.33 20.12
CA ILE A 229 3.74 -8.98 18.81
C ILE A 229 2.44 -9.77 18.64
N PRO A 230 1.27 -9.11 18.82
CA PRO A 230 -0.02 -9.79 18.80
C PRO A 230 -0.41 -10.26 17.40
N LEU A 231 -1.38 -11.15 17.33
CA LEU A 231 -2.03 -11.53 16.09
C LEU A 231 -2.68 -10.30 15.44
N SER A 232 -2.67 -10.27 14.11
CA SER A 232 -3.28 -9.19 13.35
C SER A 232 -4.79 -9.23 13.40
N GLU A 233 -5.39 -8.05 13.41
CA GLU A 233 -6.80 -7.82 13.17
C GLU A 233 -6.94 -6.97 11.89
N MET A 234 -7.67 -7.50 10.90
CA MET A 234 -7.78 -6.87 9.59
C MET A 234 -9.22 -6.88 9.11
N THR A 235 -9.71 -5.72 8.70
CA THR A 235 -10.99 -5.60 7.98
C THR A 235 -10.69 -5.03 6.60
N VAL A 236 -10.92 -5.85 5.56
CA VAL A 236 -10.55 -5.58 4.17
C VAL A 236 -11.81 -5.66 3.32
N TYR A 237 -12.31 -4.52 2.86
CA TYR A 237 -13.61 -4.47 2.21
C TYR A 237 -13.71 -3.38 1.13
N ASN A 238 -14.61 -3.59 0.19
CA ASN A 238 -14.89 -2.65 -0.91
C ASN A 238 -13.63 -2.30 -1.75
N ASN A 239 -12.69 -3.22 -1.86
CA ASN A 239 -11.53 -3.04 -2.73
C ASN A 239 -11.79 -3.65 -4.10
N THR A 240 -11.13 -3.09 -5.11
CA THR A 240 -11.16 -3.59 -6.48
C THR A 240 -9.78 -4.10 -6.87
N ILE A 241 -9.69 -5.39 -7.18
CA ILE A 241 -8.45 -6.10 -7.48
C ILE A 241 -8.51 -6.53 -8.94
N VAL A 242 -7.58 -6.06 -9.76
CA VAL A 242 -7.60 -6.26 -11.21
C VAL A 242 -6.26 -6.77 -11.71
N ASN A 243 -6.30 -7.84 -12.48
CA ASN A 243 -5.15 -8.37 -13.22
C ASN A 243 -3.90 -8.65 -12.36
N CYS A 244 -4.09 -9.13 -11.15
CA CYS A 244 -2.99 -9.44 -10.24
C CYS A 244 -2.50 -10.88 -10.36
N GLY A 245 -1.22 -11.13 -10.08
CA GLY A 245 -0.64 -12.45 -9.93
C GLY A 245 -0.10 -13.09 -11.20
N TRP A 246 -0.33 -12.51 -12.36
CA TRP A 246 0.06 -13.13 -13.65
C TRP A 246 1.55 -13.08 -13.95
N ARG A 247 2.26 -12.10 -13.41
CA ARG A 247 3.70 -11.93 -13.67
C ARG A 247 4.61 -12.72 -12.74
N ARG A 248 4.06 -13.40 -11.74
CA ARG A 248 4.83 -14.24 -10.82
C ARG A 248 5.34 -15.49 -11.53
N SER A 249 6.65 -15.75 -11.48
CA SER A 249 7.26 -16.92 -12.08
C SER A 249 6.96 -18.24 -11.36
N LYS A 250 6.63 -18.19 -10.08
CA LYS A 250 6.33 -19.37 -9.26
C LYS A 250 4.85 -19.72 -9.33
N ASN A 251 4.53 -20.87 -9.88
CA ASN A 251 3.15 -21.29 -10.20
C ASN A 251 2.22 -21.49 -9.00
N LYS A 252 2.73 -21.62 -7.79
CA LYS A 252 1.93 -21.99 -6.61
C LYS A 252 1.59 -20.83 -5.70
N LYS A 253 2.29 -19.71 -5.81
CA LYS A 253 2.10 -18.51 -4.99
C LYS A 253 1.79 -17.33 -5.88
N GLY A 254 1.10 -16.38 -5.33
CA GLY A 254 0.68 -15.20 -6.06
C GLY A 254 -0.75 -15.31 -6.52
N GLY A 255 -1.36 -14.19 -6.79
CA GLY A 255 -2.75 -14.10 -7.20
C GLY A 255 -3.39 -12.84 -6.67
N SER A 256 -4.64 -12.96 -6.24
CA SER A 256 -5.34 -11.81 -5.67
C SER A 256 -5.06 -11.68 -4.17
N VAL A 257 -5.31 -12.73 -3.43
CA VAL A 257 -5.27 -12.72 -1.97
C VAL A 257 -4.68 -14.03 -1.46
N TRP A 258 -3.71 -13.89 -0.57
CA TRP A 258 -3.09 -15.01 0.11
C TRP A 258 -3.28 -14.88 1.62
N VAL A 259 -3.88 -15.86 2.26
CA VAL A 259 -4.14 -15.87 3.70
C VAL A 259 -3.41 -17.04 4.34
N GLU A 260 -2.55 -16.75 5.30
CA GLU A 260 -1.68 -17.75 5.92
C GLU A 260 -1.43 -17.51 7.41
N LYS A 261 -0.79 -18.50 8.06
CA LYS A 261 -0.31 -18.38 9.45
C LYS A 261 -1.41 -18.01 10.44
N ALA A 262 -2.54 -18.69 10.31
CA ALA A 262 -3.73 -18.46 11.15
C ALA A 262 -4.23 -17.02 11.16
N ALA A 263 -4.00 -16.25 10.10
CA ALA A 263 -4.65 -14.95 9.95
C ALA A 263 -6.16 -15.11 9.89
N LYS A 264 -6.85 -14.16 10.51
CA LYS A 264 -8.32 -14.17 10.63
C LYS A 264 -8.95 -12.88 10.11
N PRO A 265 -8.76 -12.56 8.82
CA PRO A 265 -9.31 -11.34 8.25
C PRO A 265 -10.82 -11.39 8.13
N VAL A 266 -11.44 -10.21 8.20
CA VAL A 266 -12.73 -9.95 7.59
C VAL A 266 -12.44 -9.43 6.18
N PHE A 267 -12.66 -10.27 5.17
CA PHE A 267 -12.41 -9.96 3.77
C PHE A 267 -13.72 -10.12 3.00
N VAL A 268 -14.44 -9.01 2.80
CA VAL A 268 -15.81 -9.03 2.27
C VAL A 268 -16.05 -7.88 1.29
N ASN A 269 -17.00 -8.07 0.37
CA ASN A 269 -17.43 -7.08 -0.61
C ASN A 269 -16.28 -6.54 -1.49
N ASN A 270 -15.27 -7.36 -1.73
CA ASN A 270 -14.20 -7.02 -2.67
C ASN A 270 -14.54 -7.56 -4.05
N LEU A 271 -14.13 -6.83 -5.08
CA LEU A 271 -14.22 -7.25 -6.47
C LEU A 271 -12.85 -7.77 -6.93
N ILE A 272 -12.81 -9.01 -7.39
CA ILE A 272 -11.63 -9.65 -7.94
C ILE A 272 -11.88 -9.91 -9.41
N TYR A 273 -11.18 -9.16 -10.26
CA TYR A 273 -11.39 -9.12 -11.71
C TYR A 273 -10.15 -9.58 -12.46
N ASP A 274 -10.30 -10.61 -13.28
CA ASP A 274 -9.23 -11.14 -14.14
C ASP A 274 -7.87 -11.35 -13.45
N SER A 275 -7.90 -11.69 -12.20
CA SER A 275 -6.68 -12.03 -11.46
C SER A 275 -6.39 -13.52 -11.54
N ARG A 276 -5.12 -13.88 -11.43
CA ARG A 276 -4.66 -15.25 -11.65
C ARG A 276 -5.34 -16.27 -10.74
N PHE A 277 -5.52 -15.92 -9.48
CA PHE A 277 -6.24 -16.74 -8.50
C PHE A 277 -7.28 -15.89 -7.78
N GLY A 278 -8.25 -16.55 -7.19
CA GLY A 278 -9.13 -15.96 -6.20
C GLY A 278 -8.44 -15.87 -4.83
N LEU A 279 -9.21 -16.09 -3.79
CA LEU A 279 -8.70 -16.18 -2.43
C LEU A 279 -7.98 -17.52 -2.24
N LYS A 280 -6.76 -17.50 -1.72
CA LYS A 280 -5.95 -18.72 -1.52
C LYS A 280 -5.35 -18.80 -0.13
N GLN A 281 -5.11 -20.04 0.30
CA GLN A 281 -4.34 -20.36 1.49
C GLN A 281 -3.43 -21.56 1.22
N PRO A 282 -2.32 -21.72 1.95
CA PRO A 282 -1.52 -22.94 1.89
C PRO A 282 -2.25 -24.13 2.55
N LYS A 283 -1.83 -25.35 2.21
CA LYS A 283 -2.36 -26.59 2.82
C LYS A 283 -2.05 -26.71 4.31
N LYS A 284 -0.89 -26.17 4.72
CA LYS A 284 -0.46 -26.09 6.12
C LYS A 284 -0.33 -24.63 6.51
N ASP A 285 -0.67 -24.30 7.74
CA ASP A 285 -0.62 -22.95 8.26
C ASP A 285 -1.47 -21.96 7.43
N GLY A 286 -2.67 -22.38 7.05
CA GLY A 286 -3.64 -21.56 6.34
C GLY A 286 -4.32 -20.52 7.23
N ALA A 287 -5.43 -20.00 6.73
CA ALA A 287 -6.28 -19.08 7.47
C ALA A 287 -6.89 -19.75 8.71
N ASP A 288 -7.15 -18.97 9.74
CA ASP A 288 -8.07 -19.34 10.80
C ASP A 288 -9.51 -19.24 10.27
N MET A 289 -10.02 -20.32 9.73
CA MET A 289 -11.32 -20.38 9.07
C MET A 289 -12.48 -20.17 10.04
N GLU A 290 -12.32 -20.59 11.29
CA GLU A 290 -13.35 -20.44 12.32
C GLU A 290 -13.60 -18.97 12.68
N HIS A 291 -12.54 -18.17 12.73
CA HIS A 291 -12.62 -16.77 13.16
C HIS A 291 -12.50 -15.77 12.01
N SER A 292 -12.37 -16.24 10.78
CA SER A 292 -12.35 -15.41 9.58
C SER A 292 -13.73 -15.23 8.99
N ARG A 293 -13.92 -14.11 8.28
CA ARG A 293 -15.05 -13.92 7.38
C ARG A 293 -14.51 -13.61 5.99
N LEU A 294 -14.65 -14.54 5.05
CA LEU A 294 -14.00 -14.51 3.74
C LEU A 294 -15.01 -14.45 2.58
N THR A 295 -16.25 -14.13 2.89
CA THR A 295 -17.35 -14.08 1.93
C THR A 295 -18.44 -13.13 2.45
N PRO A 296 -19.27 -12.46 1.60
CA PRO A 296 -19.26 -12.55 0.15
C PRO A 296 -18.21 -11.66 -0.50
N ASN A 297 -17.66 -12.13 -1.61
CA ASN A 297 -16.85 -11.33 -2.54
C ASN A 297 -17.36 -11.55 -3.96
N TYR A 298 -16.92 -10.71 -4.88
CA TYR A 298 -17.32 -10.76 -6.29
C TYR A 298 -16.12 -11.17 -7.14
N TYR A 299 -16.27 -12.28 -7.87
CA TYR A 299 -15.23 -12.82 -8.75
C TYR A 299 -15.68 -12.76 -10.20
N PHE A 300 -14.83 -12.23 -11.07
CA PHE A 300 -15.06 -12.17 -12.50
C PHE A 300 -13.82 -12.61 -13.27
N ALA A 301 -14.01 -13.43 -14.29
CA ALA A 301 -12.98 -13.79 -15.24
C ALA A 301 -13.52 -13.70 -16.65
N SER A 302 -12.80 -13.01 -17.54
CA SER A 302 -13.18 -12.79 -18.93
C SER A 302 -12.84 -13.98 -19.84
N THR A 303 -11.99 -14.90 -19.39
CA THR A 303 -11.51 -16.05 -20.14
C THR A 303 -11.73 -17.37 -19.40
N GLU A 304 -11.82 -18.47 -20.16
CA GLU A 304 -11.89 -19.80 -19.55
C GLU A 304 -10.67 -20.14 -18.70
N THR A 305 -9.49 -19.75 -19.15
CA THR A 305 -8.26 -19.88 -18.38
C THR A 305 -8.34 -19.10 -17.06
N GLY A 306 -8.88 -17.90 -17.11
CA GLY A 306 -9.09 -17.06 -15.91
C GLY A 306 -10.06 -17.70 -14.93
N VAL A 307 -11.19 -18.23 -15.40
CA VAL A 307 -12.15 -18.97 -14.57
C VAL A 307 -11.48 -20.18 -13.91
N ALA A 308 -10.77 -20.98 -14.68
CA ALA A 308 -10.07 -22.16 -14.18
C ALA A 308 -9.02 -21.80 -13.11
N GLN A 309 -8.31 -20.69 -13.29
CA GLN A 309 -7.32 -20.22 -12.32
C GLN A 309 -7.97 -19.70 -11.03
N MET A 310 -9.07 -18.95 -11.13
CA MET A 310 -9.77 -18.46 -9.94
C MET A 310 -10.36 -19.58 -9.08
N ALA A 311 -10.89 -20.61 -9.74
CA ALA A 311 -11.51 -21.76 -9.07
C ALA A 311 -10.50 -22.84 -8.70
N LYS A 312 -9.23 -22.71 -9.11
CA LYS A 312 -8.24 -23.77 -8.95
C LYS A 312 -7.93 -24.05 -7.49
N ASP A 313 -8.19 -25.27 -7.10
CA ASP A 313 -7.80 -25.84 -5.82
C ASP A 313 -6.33 -26.29 -5.81
N ALA A 314 -5.42 -25.40 -6.14
CA ALA A 314 -4.00 -25.63 -5.93
C ALA A 314 -3.60 -24.96 -4.63
N GLU A 315 -3.43 -25.71 -3.56
CA GLU A 315 -3.19 -25.18 -2.22
C GLU A 315 -4.42 -24.47 -1.63
N LEU A 316 -5.60 -25.10 -1.72
CA LEU A 316 -6.86 -24.66 -1.13
C LEU A 316 -7.28 -23.24 -1.60
N GLY A 317 -7.66 -23.14 -2.85
CA GLY A 317 -8.45 -21.99 -3.32
C GLY A 317 -9.73 -21.88 -2.49
N ILE A 318 -10.09 -20.67 -2.11
CA ILE A 318 -11.30 -20.41 -1.35
C ILE A 318 -12.31 -19.74 -2.28
N TRP A 319 -13.44 -20.43 -2.46
CA TRP A 319 -14.54 -19.98 -3.31
C TRP A 319 -15.86 -20.49 -2.70
N PHE A 320 -16.59 -19.60 -2.06
CA PHE A 320 -17.79 -19.94 -1.27
C PHE A 320 -19.06 -19.82 -2.10
N ASP A 321 -20.10 -20.59 -1.72
CA ASP A 321 -21.43 -20.51 -2.35
C ASP A 321 -22.08 -19.13 -2.19
N THR A 322 -21.72 -18.40 -1.13
CA THR A 322 -22.21 -17.05 -0.85
C THR A 322 -21.50 -15.97 -1.66
N ASP A 323 -20.47 -16.30 -2.42
CA ASP A 323 -19.81 -15.36 -3.32
C ASP A 323 -20.63 -15.16 -4.60
N ILE A 324 -20.45 -13.99 -5.23
CA ILE A 324 -20.93 -13.74 -6.59
C ILE A 324 -19.86 -14.23 -7.55
N LYS A 325 -20.16 -15.24 -8.34
CA LYS A 325 -19.22 -15.92 -9.21
C LYS A 325 -19.93 -16.69 -10.34
N SER A 326 -19.20 -16.98 -11.40
CA SER A 326 -19.68 -17.89 -12.47
C SER A 326 -18.54 -18.79 -12.93
N SER A 327 -18.87 -20.03 -13.23
CA SER A 327 -17.98 -20.98 -13.90
C SER A 327 -17.88 -20.75 -15.41
N VAL A 328 -18.62 -19.79 -15.94
CA VAL A 328 -18.64 -19.45 -17.37
C VAL A 328 -17.91 -18.13 -17.59
N ALA A 329 -16.90 -18.14 -18.44
CA ALA A 329 -16.12 -16.96 -18.77
C ALA A 329 -16.99 -15.82 -19.31
N GLY A 330 -16.74 -14.61 -18.87
CA GLY A 330 -17.45 -13.40 -19.30
C GLY A 330 -18.81 -13.18 -18.67
N GLN A 331 -19.35 -14.15 -17.93
CA GLN A 331 -20.59 -13.96 -17.20
C GLN A 331 -20.40 -13.08 -15.96
N LEU A 332 -21.44 -12.35 -15.58
CA LEU A 332 -21.45 -11.45 -14.43
C LEU A 332 -20.37 -10.38 -14.52
N ASN A 333 -20.17 -9.83 -15.74
CA ASN A 333 -19.22 -8.75 -15.94
C ASN A 333 -19.63 -7.51 -15.13
N PRO A 334 -18.78 -6.96 -14.29
CA PRO A 334 -19.09 -5.77 -13.49
C PRO A 334 -19.19 -4.48 -14.33
N LEU A 335 -18.90 -4.53 -15.62
CA LEU A 335 -19.09 -3.47 -16.59
C LEU A 335 -18.38 -2.16 -16.20
N PHE A 336 -17.07 -2.20 -16.03
CA PHE A 336 -16.29 -0.99 -15.84
C PHE A 336 -16.52 0.01 -16.99
N LYS A 337 -16.70 1.27 -16.65
CA LYS A 337 -17.09 2.31 -17.59
C LYS A 337 -16.08 2.56 -18.71
N SER A 338 -14.78 2.49 -18.40
CA SER A 338 -13.72 2.82 -19.37
C SER A 338 -12.38 2.16 -19.01
N PHE A 339 -12.42 0.86 -18.72
CA PHE A 339 -11.21 0.13 -18.35
C PHE A 339 -10.61 -0.54 -19.59
N LYS A 340 -9.28 -0.39 -19.74
CA LYS A 340 -8.48 -1.12 -20.71
C LYS A 340 -7.38 -1.89 -19.99
N GLN A 341 -7.50 -3.20 -19.99
CA GLN A 341 -6.64 -4.11 -19.22
C GLN A 341 -5.15 -4.04 -19.57
N SER A 342 -4.80 -3.59 -20.77
CA SER A 342 -3.42 -3.45 -21.23
C SER A 342 -2.77 -2.12 -20.88
N GLU A 343 -3.51 -1.18 -20.33
CA GLU A 343 -3.00 0.15 -19.99
C GLU A 343 -2.47 0.19 -18.56
N LYS A 344 -1.40 0.93 -18.35
CA LYS A 344 -0.97 1.32 -17.01
C LYS A 344 -1.97 2.32 -16.43
N MET A 345 -2.15 2.26 -15.10
CA MET A 345 -3.02 3.18 -14.37
C MET A 345 -2.47 4.60 -14.37
#